data_173391d3e2a2c344b5f4abaec35aa829
#
_entry.id   173391d3e2a2c344b5f4abaec35aa829
#
_cell.length_a   1.000
_cell.length_b   1.000
_cell.length_c   1.000
_cell.angle_alpha   90.00
_cell.angle_beta   90.00
_cell.angle_gamma   90.00
#
_symmetry.space_group_name_H-M   'P 1'
#
loop_
_entity.id
_entity.type
_entity.pdbx_description
1 polymer ?
#
loop_
_entity_poly.entity_id
_entity_poly.type
_entity_poly.pdbx_seq_one_letter_code
_entity_poly.pdbx_strand_id
1 'polypeptide(L)'
;MTPDEVYHPTLADVARIARRIGAGVRDAGLIESALARPRTSVLGADAYPDLWTKAAALLHSLVNNRPFVDGNKRMGWIVAVAFLAQNRAVSDDELRGAHLDAAYDLVIAVAEGRLTEVDQIADALRKVF
;
A
#
# COMPACT_ATOMS: atom_id res chain seq x y z
N MET A 1 -8.54 11.35 -17.77
CA MET A 1 -7.48 10.41 -17.39
C MET A 1 -7.32 9.39 -18.51
N THR A 2 -6.09 9.16 -18.96
CA THR A 2 -5.83 8.17 -19.99
C THR A 2 -5.85 6.75 -19.39
N PRO A 3 -6.03 5.68 -20.20
CA PRO A 3 -6.02 4.31 -19.69
C PRO A 3 -4.73 3.91 -18.99
N ASP A 4 -3.61 4.59 -19.30
CA ASP A 4 -2.29 4.26 -18.76
C ASP A 4 -1.94 5.06 -17.50
N GLU A 5 -2.78 6.03 -17.14
CA GLU A 5 -2.54 6.81 -15.95
C GLU A 5 -2.85 6.03 -14.69
N VAL A 6 -1.93 6.11 -13.73
CA VAL A 6 -2.07 5.46 -12.43
C VAL A 6 -2.67 6.45 -11.44
N TYR A 7 -3.73 6.06 -10.76
CA TYR A 7 -4.26 6.82 -9.64
C TYR A 7 -3.36 6.63 -8.42
N HIS A 8 -2.90 7.74 -7.85
CA HIS A 8 -2.11 7.74 -6.62
C HIS A 8 -2.93 8.39 -5.50
N PRO A 9 -3.06 7.73 -4.34
CA PRO A 9 -3.78 8.32 -3.21
C PRO A 9 -3.08 9.58 -2.71
N THR A 10 -3.89 10.53 -2.25
CA THR A 10 -3.40 11.80 -1.69
C THR A 10 -3.35 11.72 -0.17
N LEU A 11 -2.65 12.70 0.44
CA LEU A 11 -2.67 12.83 1.91
C LEU A 11 -4.11 12.95 2.43
N ALA A 12 -4.97 13.71 1.73
CA ALA A 12 -6.37 13.87 2.11
C ALA A 12 -7.13 12.53 2.09
N ASP A 13 -6.87 11.68 1.09
CA ASP A 13 -7.47 10.34 1.03
C ASP A 13 -7.08 9.50 2.23
N VAL A 14 -5.79 9.48 2.55
CA VAL A 14 -5.26 8.69 3.67
C VAL A 14 -5.78 9.22 5.00
N ALA A 15 -5.81 10.53 5.18
CA ALA A 15 -6.33 11.15 6.40
C ALA A 15 -7.81 10.81 6.62
N ARG A 16 -8.59 10.75 5.54
CA ARG A 16 -10.01 10.38 5.61
C ARG A 16 -10.18 8.94 6.07
N ILE A 17 -9.38 8.02 5.53
CA ILE A 17 -9.38 6.62 5.95
C ILE A 17 -8.99 6.51 7.42
N ALA A 18 -7.93 7.20 7.82
CA ALA A 18 -7.43 7.19 9.20
C ALA A 18 -8.51 7.63 10.19
N ARG A 19 -9.26 8.69 9.85
CA ARG A 19 -10.36 9.17 10.70
C ARG A 19 -11.45 8.10 10.86
N ARG A 20 -11.77 7.38 9.78
CA ARG A 20 -12.83 6.35 9.81
C ARG A 20 -12.48 5.17 10.71
N ILE A 21 -11.21 4.80 10.78
CA ILE A 21 -10.80 3.64 11.59
C ILE A 21 -10.19 4.04 12.93
N GLY A 22 -10.15 5.34 13.22
CA GLY A 22 -9.62 5.82 14.50
C GLY A 22 -8.11 5.77 14.62
N ALA A 23 -7.38 5.72 13.51
CA ALA A 23 -5.93 5.80 13.51
C ALA A 23 -5.53 7.28 13.49
N GLY A 24 -4.95 7.77 14.54
CA GLY A 24 -4.50 9.17 14.60
C GLY A 24 -3.26 9.38 13.74
N VAL A 25 -3.18 10.52 13.03
CA VAL A 25 -1.98 10.87 12.28
C VAL A 25 -0.93 11.41 13.24
N ARG A 26 0.23 10.77 13.28
CA ARG A 26 1.38 11.20 14.06
C ARG A 26 2.29 12.11 13.26
N ASP A 27 2.53 11.77 11.99
CA ASP A 27 3.48 12.48 11.13
C ASP A 27 3.00 12.47 9.68
N ALA A 28 2.42 13.59 9.24
CA ALA A 28 1.91 13.73 7.88
C ALA A 28 3.03 13.67 6.82
N GLY A 29 4.23 14.13 7.16
CA GLY A 29 5.39 14.07 6.27
C GLY A 29 5.78 12.63 5.94
N LEU A 30 5.68 11.73 6.92
CA LEU A 30 5.94 10.31 6.68
C LEU A 30 4.85 9.65 5.83
N ILE A 31 3.61 10.12 5.91
CA ILE A 31 2.56 9.67 4.99
C ILE A 31 2.91 10.11 3.57
N GLU A 32 3.25 11.38 3.37
CA GLU A 32 3.58 11.90 2.05
C GLU A 32 4.81 11.22 1.45
N SER A 33 5.82 10.93 2.27
CA SER A 33 6.99 10.17 1.84
C SER A 33 6.59 8.78 1.34
N ALA A 34 5.70 8.09 2.06
CA ALA A 34 5.20 6.78 1.65
C ALA A 34 4.39 6.86 0.35
N LEU A 35 3.56 7.90 0.20
CA LEU A 35 2.74 8.08 -1.01
C LEU A 35 3.59 8.44 -2.23
N ALA A 36 4.73 9.07 -2.04
CA ALA A 36 5.66 9.41 -3.13
C ALA A 36 6.43 8.20 -3.64
N ARG A 37 6.66 7.20 -2.79
CA ARG A 37 7.52 6.07 -3.13
C ARG A 37 7.08 5.29 -4.39
N PRO A 38 5.80 4.94 -4.57
CA PRO A 38 5.37 4.23 -5.78
C PRO A 38 5.62 5.00 -7.08
N ARG A 39 5.81 6.32 -6.99
CA ARG A 39 6.03 7.21 -8.13
C ARG A 39 7.50 7.43 -8.43
N THR A 40 8.40 6.75 -7.72
CA THR A 40 9.85 6.92 -7.88
C THR A 40 10.28 6.49 -9.28
N SER A 41 11.12 7.33 -9.91
CA SER A 41 11.76 6.99 -11.17
C SER A 41 13.27 7.10 -11.03
N VAL A 42 13.98 6.28 -11.79
CA VAL A 42 15.45 6.27 -11.84
C VAL A 42 15.85 6.35 -13.31
N LEU A 43 16.58 7.39 -13.67
CA LEU A 43 17.05 7.61 -15.03
C LEU A 43 15.89 7.57 -16.07
N GLY A 44 14.74 8.14 -15.69
CA GLY A 44 13.56 8.23 -16.55
C GLY A 44 12.68 6.99 -16.61
N ALA A 45 13.02 5.93 -15.88
CA ALA A 45 12.23 4.71 -15.82
C ALA A 45 11.61 4.53 -14.42
N ASP A 46 10.39 4.00 -14.36
CA ASP A 46 9.72 3.71 -13.10
C ASP A 46 10.53 2.69 -12.29
N ALA A 47 10.81 3.02 -11.02
CA ALA A 47 11.46 2.07 -10.09
C ALA A 47 10.52 0.88 -9.79
N TYR A 48 9.20 1.12 -9.79
CA TYR A 48 8.17 0.12 -9.57
C TYR A 48 7.23 0.13 -10.77
N PRO A 49 7.49 -0.73 -11.79
CA PRO A 49 6.86 -0.55 -13.10
C PRO A 49 5.41 -1.01 -13.20
N ASP A 50 4.95 -1.91 -12.33
CA ASP A 50 3.58 -2.40 -12.36
C ASP A 50 2.80 -2.02 -11.10
N LEU A 51 1.48 -2.22 -11.13
CA LEU A 51 0.61 -1.85 -10.02
C LEU A 51 0.92 -2.64 -8.74
N TRP A 52 1.34 -3.89 -8.88
CA TRP A 52 1.63 -4.75 -7.72
C TRP A 52 2.90 -4.31 -7.00
N THR A 53 3.96 -3.97 -7.73
CA THR A 53 5.18 -3.45 -7.12
C THR A 53 4.96 -2.06 -6.53
N LYS A 54 4.12 -1.22 -7.17
CA LYS A 54 3.74 0.07 -6.61
C LYS A 54 2.97 -0.10 -5.29
N ALA A 55 2.01 -1.01 -5.25
CA ALA A 55 1.24 -1.30 -4.03
C ALA A 55 2.15 -1.87 -2.94
N ALA A 56 3.08 -2.74 -3.31
CA ALA A 56 4.03 -3.32 -2.35
C ALA A 56 4.94 -2.26 -1.74
N ALA A 57 5.44 -1.33 -2.55
CA ALA A 57 6.26 -0.22 -2.08
C ALA A 57 5.48 0.68 -1.10
N LEU A 58 4.22 0.95 -1.42
CA LEU A 58 3.33 1.74 -0.58
C LEU A 58 3.07 1.05 0.76
N LEU A 59 2.74 -0.24 0.73
CA LEU A 59 2.52 -1.04 1.93
C LEU A 59 3.76 -1.05 2.82
N HIS A 60 4.92 -1.35 2.24
CA HIS A 60 6.19 -1.40 2.95
C HIS A 60 6.48 -0.08 3.65
N SER A 61 6.34 1.03 2.94
CA SER A 61 6.64 2.35 3.51
C SER A 61 5.66 2.74 4.61
N LEU A 62 4.36 2.52 4.44
CA LEU A 62 3.37 2.89 5.46
C LEU A 62 3.55 2.06 6.74
N VAL A 63 3.82 0.77 6.59
CA VAL A 63 4.01 -0.09 7.76
C VAL A 63 5.29 0.26 8.50
N ASN A 64 6.39 0.49 7.79
CA ASN A 64 7.70 0.71 8.42
C ASN A 64 7.94 2.15 8.87
N ASN A 65 7.39 3.14 8.17
CA ASN A 65 7.51 4.54 8.58
C ASN A 65 6.69 4.86 9.84
N ARG A 66 5.65 4.09 10.09
CA ARG A 66 4.78 4.23 11.27
C ARG A 66 4.24 5.65 11.43
N PRO A 67 3.58 6.21 10.39
CA PRO A 67 3.13 7.61 10.43
C PRO A 67 1.88 7.84 11.28
N PHE A 68 1.25 6.79 11.78
CA PHE A 68 0.04 6.87 12.59
C PHE A 68 0.35 6.60 14.06
N VAL A 69 -0.47 7.14 14.95
CA VAL A 69 -0.33 6.89 16.39
C VAL A 69 -0.52 5.40 16.69
N ASP A 70 -1.50 4.78 16.00
CA ASP A 70 -1.82 3.36 16.13
C ASP A 70 -2.38 2.89 14.79
N GLY A 71 -2.39 1.59 14.58
CA GLY A 71 -2.99 0.99 13.38
C GLY A 71 -2.14 1.11 12.12
N ASN A 72 -0.82 1.22 12.24
CA ASN A 72 0.07 1.34 11.08
C ASN A 72 -0.03 0.15 10.13
N LYS A 73 -0.12 -1.06 10.66
CA LYS A 73 -0.29 -2.28 9.85
C LYS A 73 -1.62 -2.26 9.11
N ARG A 74 -2.69 -1.93 9.81
CA ARG A 74 -4.04 -1.87 9.23
C ARG A 74 -4.13 -0.77 8.17
N MET A 75 -3.59 0.41 8.47
CA MET A 75 -3.57 1.52 7.50
C MET A 75 -2.77 1.15 6.25
N GLY A 76 -1.59 0.57 6.42
CA GLY A 76 -0.77 0.14 5.30
C GLY A 76 -1.52 -0.83 4.39
N TRP A 77 -2.20 -1.80 4.98
CA TRP A 77 -3.01 -2.76 4.23
C TRP A 77 -4.18 -2.07 3.48
N ILE A 78 -4.97 -1.27 4.19
CA ILE A 78 -6.14 -0.61 3.59
C ILE A 78 -5.73 0.30 2.43
N VAL A 79 -4.69 1.10 2.60
CA VAL A 79 -4.25 2.03 1.56
C VAL A 79 -3.71 1.28 0.35
N ALA A 80 -2.92 0.22 0.56
CA ALA A 80 -2.40 -0.59 -0.54
C ALA A 80 -3.53 -1.29 -1.32
N VAL A 81 -4.52 -1.84 -0.63
CA VAL A 81 -5.68 -2.49 -1.26
C VAL A 81 -6.53 -1.47 -2.00
N ALA A 82 -6.77 -0.30 -1.41
CA ALA A 82 -7.50 0.78 -2.07
C ALA A 82 -6.79 1.23 -3.36
N PHE A 83 -5.46 1.32 -3.33
CA PHE A 83 -4.66 1.62 -4.51
C PHE A 83 -4.90 0.58 -5.62
N LEU A 84 -4.83 -0.70 -5.28
CA LEU A 84 -5.05 -1.78 -6.25
C LEU A 84 -6.47 -1.76 -6.81
N ALA A 85 -7.46 -1.56 -5.96
CA ALA A 85 -8.87 -1.54 -6.36
C ALA A 85 -9.17 -0.35 -7.26
N GLN A 86 -8.69 0.84 -6.91
CA GLN A 86 -8.94 2.05 -7.69
C GLN A 86 -8.24 2.02 -9.04
N ASN A 87 -7.12 1.32 -9.14
CA ASN A 87 -6.41 1.11 -10.40
C ASN A 87 -6.86 -0.15 -11.13
N ARG A 88 -7.90 -0.81 -10.65
CA ARG A 88 -8.52 -2.00 -11.27
C ARG A 88 -7.57 -3.19 -11.39
N ALA A 89 -6.57 -3.26 -10.54
CA ALA A 89 -5.71 -4.45 -10.44
C ALA A 89 -6.43 -5.59 -9.73
N VAL A 90 -7.41 -5.26 -8.88
CA VAL A 90 -8.21 -6.22 -8.12
C VAL A 90 -9.68 -5.84 -8.29
N SER A 91 -10.52 -6.81 -8.66
CA SER A 91 -11.97 -6.63 -8.82
C SER A 91 -12.69 -6.74 -7.47
N ASP A 92 -13.96 -6.32 -7.44
CA ASP A 92 -14.80 -6.47 -6.25
C ASP A 92 -14.93 -7.94 -5.83
N ASP A 93 -15.06 -8.85 -6.80
CA ASP A 93 -15.17 -10.28 -6.51
C ASP A 93 -13.86 -10.81 -5.91
N GLU A 94 -12.71 -10.38 -6.43
CA GLU A 94 -11.42 -10.76 -5.89
C GLU A 94 -11.23 -10.22 -4.47
N LEU A 95 -11.70 -9.00 -4.21
CA LEU A 95 -11.66 -8.43 -2.85
C LEU A 95 -12.48 -9.27 -1.88
N ARG A 96 -13.69 -9.67 -2.29
CA ARG A 96 -14.56 -10.50 -1.44
C ARG A 96 -13.99 -11.89 -1.20
N GLY A 97 -13.26 -12.43 -2.17
CA GLY A 97 -12.64 -13.75 -2.08
C GLY A 97 -11.22 -13.75 -1.52
N ALA A 98 -10.74 -12.63 -1.02
CA ALA A 98 -9.35 -12.50 -0.55
C ALA A 98 -9.04 -13.50 0.56
N HIS A 99 -7.83 -14.05 0.52
CA HIS A 99 -7.32 -14.95 1.54
C HIS A 99 -6.80 -14.15 2.74
N LEU A 100 -7.68 -13.93 3.72
CA LEU A 100 -7.40 -13.01 4.84
C LEU A 100 -6.26 -13.47 5.73
N ASP A 101 -6.08 -14.79 5.91
CA ASP A 101 -4.95 -15.30 6.69
C ASP A 101 -3.62 -14.97 6.01
N ALA A 102 -3.56 -15.11 4.68
CA ALA A 102 -2.38 -14.76 3.91
C ALA A 102 -2.11 -13.25 3.97
N ALA A 103 -3.15 -12.44 3.93
CA ALA A 103 -3.04 -10.99 4.07
C ALA A 103 -2.45 -10.61 5.44
N TYR A 104 -2.96 -11.21 6.50
CA TYR A 104 -2.45 -10.97 7.85
C TYR A 104 -0.98 -11.36 7.97
N ASP A 105 -0.63 -12.56 7.51
CA ASP A 105 0.75 -13.05 7.57
C ASP A 105 1.71 -12.16 6.79
N LEU A 106 1.28 -11.66 5.63
CA LEU A 106 2.06 -10.74 4.81
C LEU A 106 2.37 -9.45 5.56
N VAL A 107 1.35 -8.81 6.12
CA VAL A 107 1.52 -7.53 6.81
C VAL A 107 2.40 -7.70 8.05
N ILE A 108 2.21 -8.78 8.81
CA ILE A 108 3.05 -9.08 9.98
C ILE A 108 4.51 -9.31 9.55
N ALA A 109 4.74 -10.05 8.47
CA ALA A 109 6.10 -10.30 7.97
C ALA A 109 6.80 -8.99 7.57
N VAL A 110 6.08 -8.07 6.93
CA VAL A 110 6.61 -6.75 6.59
C VAL A 110 6.92 -5.95 7.85
N ALA A 111 5.99 -5.93 8.80
CA ALA A 111 6.14 -5.17 10.04
C ALA A 111 7.31 -5.67 10.90
N GLU A 112 7.55 -6.98 10.89
CA GLU A 112 8.63 -7.61 11.67
C GLU A 112 9.98 -7.60 10.94
N GLY A 113 10.03 -7.10 9.72
CA GLY A 113 11.28 -7.05 8.93
C GLY A 113 11.69 -8.39 8.34
N ARG A 114 10.81 -9.40 8.32
CA ARG A 114 11.08 -10.69 7.70
C ARG A 114 10.88 -10.66 6.19
N LEU A 115 10.12 -9.70 5.68
CA LEU A 115 9.86 -9.51 4.26
C LEU A 115 10.14 -8.05 3.94
N THR A 116 11.25 -7.78 3.23
CA THR A 116 11.75 -6.43 3.01
C THR A 116 11.84 -6.04 1.53
N GLU A 117 11.93 -7.02 0.63
CA GLU A 117 12.09 -6.76 -0.80
C GLU A 117 10.75 -6.51 -1.47
N VAL A 118 10.62 -5.40 -2.18
CA VAL A 118 9.35 -5.00 -2.82
C VAL A 118 8.84 -6.09 -3.77
N ASP A 119 9.71 -6.71 -4.55
CA ASP A 119 9.28 -7.77 -5.49
C ASP A 119 8.68 -8.96 -4.76
N GLN A 120 9.25 -9.34 -3.62
CA GLN A 120 8.73 -10.44 -2.81
C GLN A 120 7.40 -10.07 -2.14
N ILE A 121 7.28 -8.83 -1.69
CA ILE A 121 6.02 -8.31 -1.14
C ILE A 121 4.94 -8.32 -2.22
N ALA A 122 5.28 -7.89 -3.42
CA ALA A 122 4.35 -7.87 -4.56
C ALA A 122 3.85 -9.29 -4.89
N ASP A 123 4.75 -10.28 -4.92
CA ASP A 123 4.39 -11.67 -5.18
C ASP A 123 3.45 -12.21 -4.10
N ALA A 124 3.74 -11.94 -2.83
CA ALA A 124 2.87 -12.34 -1.73
C ALA A 124 1.51 -11.65 -1.80
N LEU A 125 1.50 -10.38 -2.18
CA LEU A 125 0.28 -9.59 -2.31
C LEU A 125 -0.64 -10.17 -3.40
N ARG A 126 -0.08 -10.56 -4.55
CA ARG A 126 -0.85 -11.21 -5.62
C ARG A 126 -1.56 -12.47 -5.14
N LYS A 127 -0.90 -13.25 -4.26
CA LYS A 127 -1.45 -14.53 -3.77
C LYS A 127 -2.61 -14.35 -2.81
N VAL A 128 -2.81 -13.15 -2.27
CA VAL A 128 -3.96 -12.86 -1.39
C VAL A 128 -5.25 -12.84 -2.20
N PHE A 129 -5.17 -12.43 -3.42
CA PHE A 129 -6.30 -12.28 -4.33
C PHE A 129 -6.25 -13.36 -5.42
#